data_fc3cce64d0d6e1b6c6c0f369026124f5
#
_entry.id   fc3cce64d0d6e1b6c6c0f369026124f5
#
_cell.length_a   1.000
_cell.length_b   1.000
_cell.length_c   1.000
_cell.angle_alpha   90.00
_cell.angle_beta   90.00
_cell.angle_gamma   90.00
#
_symmetry.space_group_name_H-M   'P 1'
#
loop_
_entity.id
_entity.type
_entity.pdbx_description
1 polymer ?
#
loop_
_entity_poly.entity_id
_entity_poly.type
_entity_poly.pdbx_seq_one_letter_code
_entity_poly.pdbx_strand_id
1 'polypeptide(L)'
;MSERKLFTSESVSEGHPDKIADQISDAILDAILEQDPEAHVAAETAVYTGSVHVFGEISTNAYVDINRVVRDTIAEIGYTNTEYGFSAETVGVHPSLVEQSPDIAQGVNEALEVRGNADQDPLCLLYTSDAADDLTRV
;
A
#
# COMPACT_ATOMS: atom_id res chain seq x y z
N MET A 1 -0.25 -40.93 11.06
CA MET A 1 0.72 -39.98 11.63
C MET A 1 0.16 -38.59 11.35
N SER A 2 -0.08 -37.77 12.37
CA SER A 2 -0.55 -36.40 12.15
C SER A 2 0.59 -35.56 11.61
N GLU A 3 0.41 -34.95 10.46
CA GLU A 3 1.35 -34.02 9.88
C GLU A 3 1.41 -32.75 10.73
N ARG A 4 2.60 -32.38 11.20
CA ARG A 4 2.80 -31.11 11.94
C ARG A 4 2.86 -29.97 10.92
N LYS A 5 1.88 -29.06 10.99
CA LYS A 5 1.94 -27.77 10.27
C LYS A 5 2.52 -26.71 11.20
N LEU A 6 3.50 -25.96 10.70
CA LEU A 6 4.05 -24.80 11.38
C LEU A 6 3.29 -23.55 10.92
N PHE A 7 2.87 -22.75 11.86
CA PHE A 7 2.27 -21.45 11.64
C PHE A 7 3.05 -20.41 12.41
N THR A 8 3.32 -19.27 11.79
CA THR A 8 3.98 -18.13 12.43
C THR A 8 3.11 -16.89 12.28
N SER A 9 3.09 -16.06 13.30
CA SER A 9 2.48 -14.74 13.23
C SER A 9 3.40 -13.73 13.91
N GLU A 10 3.35 -12.50 13.43
CA GLU A 10 4.21 -11.42 13.86
C GLU A 10 3.35 -10.16 14.06
N SER A 11 3.69 -9.35 15.03
CA SER A 11 3.05 -8.06 15.27
C SER A 11 4.11 -7.07 15.74
N VAL A 12 4.08 -5.87 15.18
CA VAL A 12 5.00 -4.79 15.52
C VAL A 12 4.27 -3.66 16.24
N SER A 13 4.99 -2.97 17.14
CA SER A 13 4.44 -1.84 17.87
C SER A 13 4.37 -0.58 16.98
N GLU A 14 3.58 0.38 17.43
CA GLU A 14 3.52 1.72 16.84
C GLU A 14 4.92 2.35 16.77
N GLY A 15 5.21 3.03 15.65
CA GLY A 15 6.53 3.61 15.39
C GLY A 15 7.56 2.63 14.84
N HIS A 16 7.24 1.34 14.69
CA HIS A 16 8.09 0.40 13.96
C HIS A 16 8.11 0.77 12.46
N PRO A 17 9.26 0.65 11.77
CA PRO A 17 9.37 1.03 10.35
C PRO A 17 8.32 0.41 9.44
N ASP A 18 8.01 -0.87 9.61
CA ASP A 18 7.01 -1.57 8.80
C ASP A 18 5.61 -0.95 9.00
N LYS A 19 5.26 -0.65 10.26
CA LYS A 19 3.98 -0.01 10.56
C LYS A 19 3.91 1.44 10.06
N ILE A 20 5.02 2.18 10.11
CA ILE A 20 5.10 3.52 9.51
C ILE A 20 4.89 3.45 8.00
N ALA A 21 5.51 2.46 7.33
CA ALA A 21 5.35 2.25 5.90
C ALA A 21 3.90 1.96 5.53
N ASP A 22 3.23 1.05 6.25
CA ASP A 22 1.81 0.74 6.08
C ASP A 22 0.94 1.98 6.27
N GLN A 23 1.12 2.70 7.38
CA GLN A 23 0.33 3.90 7.67
C GLN A 23 0.50 5.01 6.61
N ILE A 24 1.69 5.16 6.04
CA ILE A 24 1.92 6.10 4.95
C ILE A 24 1.21 5.65 3.68
N SER A 25 1.30 4.36 3.32
CA SER A 25 0.62 3.82 2.14
C SER A 25 -0.90 3.96 2.28
N ASP A 26 -1.45 3.65 3.45
CA ASP A 26 -2.87 3.81 3.75
C ASP A 26 -3.31 5.28 3.69
N ALA A 27 -2.54 6.21 4.25
CA ALA A 27 -2.87 7.63 4.21
C ALA A 27 -2.87 8.21 2.78
N ILE A 28 -1.99 7.70 1.92
CA ILE A 28 -1.98 8.07 0.50
C ILE A 28 -3.22 7.51 -0.20
N LEU A 29 -3.57 6.25 0.06
CA LEU A 29 -4.76 5.62 -0.48
C LEU A 29 -6.01 6.39 -0.07
N ASP A 30 -6.18 6.70 1.21
CA ASP A 30 -7.30 7.45 1.74
C ASP A 30 -7.42 8.84 1.09
N ALA A 31 -6.33 9.57 0.99
CA ALA A 31 -6.31 10.91 0.37
C ALA A 31 -6.69 10.90 -1.13
N ILE A 32 -6.39 9.80 -1.82
CA ILE A 32 -6.78 9.62 -3.23
C ILE A 32 -8.25 9.25 -3.32
N LEU A 33 -8.71 8.24 -2.55
CA LEU A 33 -10.09 7.74 -2.59
C LEU A 33 -11.12 8.79 -2.13
N GLU A 34 -10.72 9.72 -1.26
CA GLU A 34 -11.57 10.86 -0.86
C GLU A 34 -11.96 11.73 -2.06
N GLN A 35 -11.08 11.86 -3.07
CA GLN A 35 -11.29 12.68 -4.26
C GLN A 35 -11.73 11.86 -5.48
N ASP A 36 -11.30 10.60 -5.57
CA ASP A 36 -11.55 9.70 -6.69
C ASP A 36 -11.81 8.28 -6.19
N PRO A 37 -13.08 7.94 -5.86
CA PRO A 37 -13.44 6.61 -5.35
C PRO A 37 -13.18 5.46 -6.34
N GLU A 38 -13.02 5.76 -7.63
CA GLU A 38 -12.74 4.76 -8.66
C GLU A 38 -11.23 4.64 -8.97
N ALA A 39 -10.38 5.29 -8.18
CA ALA A 39 -8.95 5.23 -8.36
C ALA A 39 -8.40 3.81 -8.13
N HIS A 40 -7.38 3.45 -8.88
CA HIS A 40 -6.59 2.25 -8.66
C HIS A 40 -5.22 2.67 -8.09
N VAL A 41 -4.95 2.24 -6.87
CA VAL A 41 -3.78 2.69 -6.11
C VAL A 41 -2.97 1.49 -5.64
N ALA A 42 -1.76 1.35 -6.17
CA ALA A 42 -0.76 0.39 -5.72
C ALA A 42 0.48 1.18 -5.28
N ALA A 43 0.37 1.85 -4.13
CA ALA A 43 1.43 2.67 -3.55
C ALA A 43 2.11 1.92 -2.41
N GLU A 44 3.38 1.63 -2.60
CA GLU A 44 4.25 0.99 -1.62
C GLU A 44 5.16 2.03 -0.96
N THR A 45 5.50 1.78 0.29
CA THR A 45 6.38 2.68 1.05
C THR A 45 7.55 1.91 1.65
N ALA A 46 8.74 2.48 1.52
CA ALA A 46 9.93 2.03 2.22
C ALA A 46 10.45 3.14 3.13
N VAL A 47 10.73 2.79 4.38
CA VAL A 47 11.19 3.73 5.42
C VAL A 47 12.55 3.29 5.95
N TYR A 48 13.47 4.25 6.05
CA TYR A 48 14.76 4.06 6.72
C TYR A 48 15.27 5.38 7.30
N THR A 49 16.40 5.36 7.98
CA THR A 49 16.92 6.54 8.69
C THR A 49 16.97 7.78 7.79
N GLY A 50 16.18 8.79 8.14
CA GLY A 50 16.16 10.08 7.47
C GLY A 50 15.46 10.11 6.11
N SER A 51 14.81 9.02 5.67
CA SER A 51 14.25 8.96 4.33
C SER A 51 13.01 8.07 4.22
N VAL A 52 12.10 8.47 3.34
CA VAL A 52 10.90 7.73 2.93
C VAL A 52 10.85 7.68 1.41
N HIS A 53 10.70 6.50 0.86
CA HIS A 53 10.43 6.29 -0.55
C HIS A 53 9.00 5.81 -0.72
N VAL A 54 8.24 6.49 -1.56
CA VAL A 54 6.90 6.08 -1.99
C VAL A 54 6.99 5.73 -3.47
N PHE A 55 6.64 4.51 -3.84
CA PHE A 55 6.77 4.05 -5.22
C PHE A 55 5.60 3.14 -5.59
N GLY A 56 5.40 2.94 -6.87
CA GLY A 56 4.35 2.06 -7.36
C GLY A 56 3.58 2.66 -8.52
N GLU A 57 2.37 2.14 -8.75
CA GLU A 57 1.52 2.48 -9.88
C GLU A 57 0.17 3.01 -9.41
N ILE A 58 -0.28 4.12 -9.99
CA ILE A 58 -1.54 4.76 -9.63
C ILE A 58 -2.28 5.16 -10.91
N SER A 59 -3.59 4.87 -10.97
CA SER A 59 -4.51 5.43 -11.96
C SER A 59 -5.57 6.22 -11.22
N THR A 60 -5.52 7.54 -11.32
CA THR A 60 -6.47 8.44 -10.65
C THR A 60 -6.58 9.79 -11.35
N ASN A 61 -7.72 10.44 -11.17
CA ASN A 61 -7.93 11.85 -11.51
C ASN A 61 -7.69 12.79 -10.32
N ALA A 62 -7.42 12.25 -9.14
CA ALA A 62 -7.16 13.03 -7.94
C ALA A 62 -5.77 13.67 -7.98
N TYR A 63 -5.64 14.82 -7.32
CA TYR A 63 -4.35 15.43 -7.01
C TYR A 63 -4.07 15.33 -5.52
N VAL A 64 -3.01 14.65 -5.15
CA VAL A 64 -2.56 14.48 -3.77
C VAL A 64 -1.11 14.94 -3.63
N ASP A 65 -0.85 15.82 -2.69
CA ASP A 65 0.50 16.19 -2.29
C ASP A 65 1.11 15.10 -1.41
N ILE A 66 1.77 14.14 -2.05
CA ILE A 66 2.41 13.00 -1.39
C ILE A 66 3.38 13.44 -0.30
N ASN A 67 4.16 14.51 -0.53
CA ASN A 67 5.09 15.03 0.45
C ASN A 67 4.39 15.45 1.74
N ARG A 68 3.27 16.13 1.60
CA ARG A 68 2.47 16.58 2.73
C ARG A 68 1.86 15.42 3.47
N VAL A 69 1.20 14.50 2.77
CA VAL A 69 0.59 13.30 3.39
C VAL A 69 1.61 12.52 4.20
N VAL A 70 2.79 12.25 3.63
CA VAL A 70 3.87 11.52 4.32
C VAL A 70 4.29 12.24 5.59
N ARG A 71 4.51 13.56 5.55
CA ARG A 71 4.95 14.34 6.72
C ARG A 71 3.88 14.40 7.80
N ASP A 72 2.63 14.62 7.42
CA ASP A 72 1.51 14.67 8.35
C ASP A 72 1.37 13.32 9.07
N THR A 73 1.42 12.21 8.34
CA THR A 73 1.39 10.85 8.92
C THR A 73 2.54 10.60 9.89
N ILE A 74 3.77 10.98 9.53
CA ILE A 74 4.95 10.82 10.40
C ILE A 74 4.79 11.65 11.67
N ALA A 75 4.23 12.87 11.57
CA ALA A 75 3.96 13.74 12.71
C ALA A 75 2.89 13.14 13.64
N GLU A 76 1.81 12.58 13.09
CA GLU A 76 0.74 11.91 13.84
C GLU A 76 1.25 10.70 14.61
N ILE A 77 2.17 9.92 14.04
CA ILE A 77 2.83 8.80 14.70
C ILE A 77 3.68 9.27 15.90
N GLY A 78 4.14 10.54 15.89
CA GLY A 78 4.90 11.15 16.97
C GLY A 78 6.38 11.41 16.67
N TYR A 79 6.85 11.19 15.45
CA TYR A 79 8.20 11.52 15.03
C TYR A 79 8.33 13.01 14.70
N THR A 80 8.31 13.83 15.73
CA THR A 80 8.39 15.31 15.65
C THR A 80 9.74 15.89 16.07
N ASN A 81 10.61 15.09 16.72
CA ASN A 81 11.91 15.54 17.16
C ASN A 81 13.01 15.18 16.16
N THR A 82 13.72 16.19 15.67
CA THR A 82 14.80 16.06 14.69
C THR A 82 16.02 15.27 15.21
N GLU A 83 16.19 15.20 16.54
CA GLU A 83 17.30 14.47 17.17
C GLU A 83 17.19 12.95 16.99
N TYR A 84 16.01 12.44 16.64
CA TYR A 84 15.81 11.00 16.40
C TYR A 84 16.41 10.52 15.07
N GLY A 85 16.92 11.44 14.23
CA GLY A 85 17.43 11.08 12.91
C GLY A 85 16.34 10.71 11.88
N PHE A 86 15.08 10.81 12.31
CA PHE A 86 13.88 10.65 11.50
C PHE A 86 12.76 11.50 12.11
N SER A 87 12.28 12.47 11.38
CA SER A 87 11.16 13.32 11.83
C SER A 87 10.37 13.86 10.67
N ALA A 88 9.12 14.21 10.91
CA ALA A 88 8.23 14.80 9.92
C ALA A 88 8.82 16.03 9.21
N GLU A 89 9.62 16.82 9.92
CA GLU A 89 10.23 18.05 9.40
C GLU A 89 11.44 17.77 8.50
N THR A 90 12.31 16.84 8.91
CA THR A 90 13.65 16.67 8.29
C THR A 90 13.77 15.48 7.36
N VAL A 91 12.82 14.54 7.37
CA VAL A 91 12.87 13.36 6.52
C VAL A 91 12.88 13.74 5.03
N GLY A 92 13.74 13.08 4.25
CA GLY A 92 13.68 13.13 2.79
C GLY A 92 12.50 12.32 2.29
N VAL A 93 11.64 12.90 1.47
CA VAL A 93 10.51 12.19 0.84
C VAL A 93 10.75 12.08 -0.66
N HIS A 94 10.75 10.85 -1.16
CA HIS A 94 11.11 10.53 -2.55
C HIS A 94 9.94 9.78 -3.22
N PRO A 95 8.95 10.50 -3.80
CA PRO A 95 7.89 9.85 -4.56
C PRO A 95 8.39 9.42 -5.94
N SER A 96 8.09 8.19 -6.31
CA SER A 96 8.36 7.58 -7.61
C SER A 96 7.12 6.80 -8.06
N LEU A 97 6.04 7.52 -8.31
CA LEU A 97 4.76 6.97 -8.71
C LEU A 97 4.58 7.15 -10.22
N VAL A 98 4.13 6.09 -10.88
CA VAL A 98 3.88 6.06 -12.32
C VAL A 98 2.43 5.67 -12.60
N GLU A 99 1.97 5.91 -13.82
CA GLU A 99 0.65 5.46 -14.25
C GLU A 99 0.63 3.92 -14.34
N GLN A 100 -0.48 3.32 -13.92
CA GLN A 100 -0.66 1.88 -13.94
C GLN A 100 -0.51 1.33 -15.37
N SER A 101 0.23 0.23 -15.50
CA SER A 101 0.39 -0.47 -16.76
C SER A 101 -0.96 -0.90 -17.35
N PRO A 102 -1.21 -0.68 -18.66
CA PRO A 102 -2.44 -1.15 -19.32
C PRO A 102 -2.67 -2.67 -19.21
N ASP A 103 -1.59 -3.45 -19.16
CA ASP A 103 -1.68 -4.91 -19.02
C ASP A 103 -2.15 -5.33 -17.62
N ILE A 104 -1.68 -4.62 -16.59
CA ILE A 104 -2.15 -4.80 -15.21
C ILE A 104 -3.59 -4.33 -15.08
N ALA A 105 -3.93 -3.14 -15.61
CA ALA A 105 -5.28 -2.61 -15.61
C ALA A 105 -6.27 -3.58 -16.24
N GLN A 106 -5.91 -4.25 -17.35
CA GLN A 106 -6.74 -5.25 -17.99
C GLN A 106 -6.99 -6.47 -17.07
N GLY A 107 -5.98 -6.87 -16.30
CA GLY A 107 -6.11 -8.01 -15.37
C GLY A 107 -6.92 -7.68 -14.12
N VAL A 108 -6.87 -6.43 -13.65
CA VAL A 108 -7.58 -5.96 -12.46
C VAL A 108 -9.03 -5.57 -12.77
N ASN A 109 -9.27 -4.85 -13.87
CA ASN A 109 -10.59 -4.34 -14.21
C ASN A 109 -11.55 -5.40 -14.71
N GLU A 110 -11.04 -6.46 -15.33
CA GLU A 110 -11.84 -7.57 -15.81
C GLU A 110 -11.10 -8.90 -15.55
N ALA A 111 -11.45 -9.57 -14.47
CA ALA A 111 -10.94 -10.91 -14.19
C ALA A 111 -11.23 -11.86 -15.35
N LEU A 112 -10.30 -12.78 -15.62
CA LEU A 112 -10.35 -13.67 -16.78
C LEU A 112 -11.65 -14.50 -16.79
N GLU A 113 -12.16 -14.86 -15.63
CA GLU A 113 -13.37 -15.64 -15.39
C GLU A 113 -14.65 -14.91 -15.78
N VAL A 114 -14.63 -13.56 -15.76
CA VAL A 114 -15.80 -12.72 -16.06
C VAL A 114 -15.80 -12.26 -17.53
N ARG A 115 -14.67 -12.41 -18.23
CA ARG A 115 -14.56 -12.06 -19.65
C ARG A 115 -15.45 -12.98 -20.48
N GLY A 116 -16.73 -12.63 -20.60
CA GLY A 116 -17.71 -13.34 -21.40
C GLY A 116 -18.80 -14.11 -20.65
N ASN A 117 -18.84 -14.03 -19.31
CA ASN A 117 -19.90 -14.60 -18.49
C ASN A 117 -20.30 -13.60 -17.37
N ALA A 118 -21.48 -13.03 -17.48
CA ALA A 118 -21.97 -12.00 -16.53
C ALA A 118 -22.39 -12.55 -15.14
N ASP A 119 -22.25 -13.85 -14.88
CA ASP A 119 -22.79 -14.49 -13.68
C ASP A 119 -21.72 -15.05 -12.70
N GLN A 120 -20.44 -14.73 -12.89
CA GLN A 120 -19.38 -15.18 -11.98
C GLN A 120 -18.78 -13.99 -11.24
N ASP A 121 -18.59 -14.14 -9.93
CA ASP A 121 -17.86 -13.14 -9.13
C ASP A 121 -16.42 -12.98 -9.65
N PRO A 122 -16.00 -11.75 -9.94
CA PRO A 122 -14.66 -11.52 -10.46
C PRO A 122 -13.61 -11.86 -9.39
N LEU A 123 -12.72 -12.79 -9.72
CA LEU A 123 -11.51 -13.03 -8.93
C LEU A 123 -10.55 -11.87 -9.16
N CYS A 124 -10.36 -11.04 -8.16
CA CYS A 124 -9.39 -9.95 -8.20
C CYS A 124 -7.96 -10.49 -8.31
N LEU A 125 -7.16 -9.90 -9.20
CA LEU A 125 -5.75 -10.27 -9.35
C LEU A 125 -4.98 -10.12 -8.01
N LEU A 126 -5.29 -9.10 -7.24
CA LEU A 126 -4.70 -8.86 -5.93
C LEU A 126 -5.02 -9.99 -4.94
N TYR A 127 -6.26 -10.48 -4.95
CA TYR A 127 -6.70 -11.57 -4.09
C TYR A 127 -5.98 -12.90 -4.38
N THR A 128 -5.64 -13.14 -5.64
CA THR A 128 -4.91 -14.35 -6.06
C THR A 128 -3.39 -14.22 -5.93
N SER A 129 -2.86 -13.02 -5.82
CA SER A 129 -1.43 -12.75 -5.72
C SER A 129 -0.93 -12.57 -4.29
N ASP A 130 -1.82 -12.32 -3.32
CA ASP A 130 -1.45 -12.19 -1.91
C ASP A 130 -1.31 -13.57 -1.25
N ALA A 131 -0.06 -14.03 -1.18
CA ALA A 131 0.28 -15.30 -0.55
C ALA A 131 0.09 -15.30 0.98
N ALA A 132 -0.07 -14.13 1.61
CA ALA A 132 -0.27 -14.01 3.05
C ALA A 132 -1.73 -14.26 3.44
N ASP A 133 -2.68 -13.93 2.56
CA ASP A 133 -4.11 -14.13 2.78
C ASP A 133 -4.66 -15.45 2.20
N ASP A 134 -3.81 -16.31 1.64
CA ASP A 134 -4.23 -17.60 1.06
C ASP A 134 -4.60 -18.63 2.15
N LEU A 135 -5.62 -18.29 2.93
CA LEU A 135 -6.24 -19.20 3.92
C LEU A 135 -7.02 -20.35 3.25
N THR A 136 -7.16 -20.34 1.92
CA THR A 136 -7.95 -21.32 1.19
C THR A 136 -7.13 -22.48 0.61
N ARG A 137 -5.80 -22.39 0.66
CA ARG A 137 -4.89 -23.46 0.24
C ARG A 137 -4.37 -24.30 1.39
N VAL A 138 -5.29 -24.94 2.12
CA VAL A 138 -4.96 -25.97 3.10
C VAL A 138 -5.50 -27.31 2.61
#